data_e1fb2e9bfccd5da6e77ec5eeb517a19c
#
_entry.id   e1fb2e9bfccd5da6e77ec5eeb517a19c
#
_cell.length_a   1.000
_cell.length_b   1.000
_cell.length_c   1.000
_cell.angle_alpha   90.00
_cell.angle_beta   90.00
_cell.angle_gamma   90.00
#
_symmetry.space_group_name_H-M   'P 1'
#
loop_
_entity.id
_entity.type
_entity.pdbx_description
1 polymer ?
#
loop_
_entity_poly.entity_id
_entity_poly.type
_entity_poly.pdbx_seq_one_letter_code
_entity_poly.pdbx_strand_id
1 'polypeptide(L)'
;MRNKTLPYLAGRFFDGISSGLFMMALPWIILSEPDMGTFVAMTALVCTTTSFLATPFFSTLIDRHSRKAILVIIQAIQASTAALVCIAYSFDLGSHWLLATAQLVFWVSSNLAWVTNNAFTQENYESHEYASISGYQEIILQGTTLGAGALGVILLERWGMWEFSLFAAIASGIATVAYLATPYIRKLRKTQKRSFTAQLTESVSIFRVAPRFYAFIMLSCLSYPILTFLGKLVPIWFAEAGISGDWLAAYNISFGLGSLFTGFLVSRVLRQFSHQAIMQYSMFIVASMLFGMALYDSPLYLVLFTLGFGFFNALNRIARTNWLHHTVEVSQRGRVDGGLVLFSTLVQSLSYTLIAVLSHYDITRWGFVIAAVLVLVAAVLMNVLNSNDQFDQRAVPQS
;
A
#
# COMPACT_ATOMS: atom_id res chain seq x y z
N MET A 1 -27.20 -12.05 -5.25
CA MET A 1 -26.21 -10.98 -5.01
C MET A 1 -26.33 -10.37 -3.61
N ARG A 2 -27.45 -9.75 -3.23
CA ARG A 2 -27.59 -8.96 -2.00
C ARG A 2 -27.25 -9.70 -0.69
N ASN A 3 -27.62 -10.95 -0.53
CA ASN A 3 -27.45 -11.72 0.73
C ASN A 3 -25.99 -12.11 1.05
N LYS A 4 -25.10 -12.27 0.06
CA LYS A 4 -23.69 -12.61 0.29
C LYS A 4 -22.78 -11.38 0.27
N THR A 5 -23.20 -10.32 -0.42
CA THR A 5 -22.37 -9.12 -0.67
C THR A 5 -22.34 -8.17 0.51
N LEU A 6 -23.49 -7.92 1.14
CA LEU A 6 -23.58 -6.98 2.26
C LEU A 6 -22.70 -7.39 3.45
N PRO A 7 -22.79 -8.62 4.00
CA PRO A 7 -21.94 -9.02 5.13
C PRO A 7 -20.44 -9.05 4.72
N TYR A 8 -20.12 -9.45 3.50
CA TYR A 8 -18.75 -9.42 3.02
C TYR A 8 -18.18 -8.00 2.97
N LEU A 9 -18.91 -7.04 2.38
CA LEU A 9 -18.46 -5.66 2.29
C LEU A 9 -18.43 -4.97 3.66
N ALA A 10 -19.35 -5.31 4.57
CA ALA A 10 -19.29 -4.87 5.96
C ALA A 10 -18.02 -5.39 6.66
N GLY A 11 -17.66 -6.67 6.47
CA GLY A 11 -16.41 -7.22 6.95
C GLY A 11 -15.18 -6.45 6.41
N ARG A 12 -15.17 -6.14 5.12
CA ARG A 12 -14.12 -5.34 4.48
C ARG A 12 -14.02 -3.91 5.03
N PHE A 13 -15.17 -3.29 5.29
CA PHE A 13 -15.21 -1.92 5.82
C PHE A 13 -14.63 -1.86 7.23
N PHE A 14 -15.06 -2.74 8.14
CA PHE A 14 -14.57 -2.76 9.51
C PHE A 14 -13.12 -3.25 9.62
N ASP A 15 -12.68 -4.20 8.77
CA ASP A 15 -11.28 -4.57 8.58
C ASP A 15 -10.43 -3.36 8.17
N GLY A 16 -10.90 -2.61 7.16
CA GLY A 16 -10.21 -1.41 6.67
C GLY A 16 -10.09 -0.31 7.74
N ILE A 17 -11.12 -0.12 8.58
CA ILE A 17 -11.06 0.82 9.71
C ILE A 17 -10.02 0.36 10.73
N SER A 18 -10.12 -0.88 11.22
CA SER A 18 -9.23 -1.38 12.27
C SER A 18 -7.77 -1.42 11.81
N SER A 19 -7.50 -2.02 10.65
CA SER A 19 -6.13 -2.10 10.11
C SER A 19 -5.58 -0.73 9.72
N GLY A 20 -6.40 0.15 9.15
CA GLY A 20 -6.01 1.52 8.82
C GLY A 20 -5.59 2.32 10.05
N LEU A 21 -6.35 2.24 11.14
CA LEU A 21 -6.02 2.86 12.41
C LEU A 21 -4.65 2.39 12.93
N PHE A 22 -4.46 1.07 13.07
CA PHE A 22 -3.21 0.53 13.63
C PHE A 22 -1.99 0.75 12.72
N MET A 23 -2.16 0.70 11.42
CA MET A 23 -1.03 0.91 10.49
C MET A 23 -0.62 2.36 10.34
N MET A 24 -1.56 3.31 10.49
CA MET A 24 -1.33 4.75 10.29
C MET A 24 -1.06 5.49 11.60
N ALA A 25 -1.82 5.19 12.65
CA ALA A 25 -1.78 5.94 13.90
C ALA A 25 -0.75 5.41 14.93
N LEU A 26 -0.48 4.09 14.99
CA LEU A 26 0.53 3.56 15.91
C LEU A 26 1.92 4.16 15.72
N PRO A 27 2.44 4.33 14.48
CA PRO A 27 3.71 5.04 14.29
C PRO A 27 3.71 6.45 14.88
N TRP A 28 2.59 7.16 14.80
CA TRP A 28 2.47 8.51 15.34
C TRP A 28 2.56 8.54 16.86
N ILE A 29 1.92 7.58 17.56
CA ILE A 29 2.08 7.47 19.03
C ILE A 29 3.52 7.17 19.44
N ILE A 30 4.18 6.24 18.75
CA ILE A 30 5.58 5.92 19.05
C ILE A 30 6.46 7.16 18.88
N LEU A 31 6.16 7.99 17.87
CA LEU A 31 6.86 9.26 17.62
C LEU A 31 6.56 10.37 18.63
N SER A 32 5.57 10.21 19.51
CA SER A 32 5.36 11.15 20.63
C SER A 32 6.45 11.08 21.68
N GLU A 33 7.22 9.98 21.73
CA GLU A 33 8.44 9.87 22.51
C GLU A 33 9.63 10.47 21.75
N PRO A 34 10.54 11.21 22.38
CA PRO A 34 11.72 11.78 21.72
C PRO A 34 12.60 10.70 21.04
N ASP A 35 13.24 11.06 19.93
CA ASP A 35 14.24 10.25 19.22
C ASP A 35 13.76 8.89 18.69
N MET A 36 12.44 8.68 18.58
CA MET A 36 11.84 7.42 18.11
C MET A 36 11.75 7.24 16.60
N GLY A 37 12.19 8.21 15.80
CA GLY A 37 12.12 8.15 14.35
C GLY A 37 12.83 6.93 13.75
N THR A 38 14.07 6.66 14.20
CA THR A 38 14.84 5.46 13.83
C THR A 38 14.09 4.17 14.17
N PHE A 39 13.50 4.09 15.38
CA PHE A 39 12.74 2.94 15.83
C PHE A 39 11.51 2.67 14.94
N VAL A 40 10.76 3.72 14.58
CA VAL A 40 9.59 3.61 13.69
C VAL A 40 10.00 3.14 12.29
N ALA A 41 11.11 3.67 11.74
CA ALA A 41 11.62 3.26 10.44
C ALA A 41 12.10 1.80 10.45
N MET A 42 12.80 1.37 11.49
CA MET A 42 13.23 -0.02 11.66
C MET A 42 12.04 -0.97 11.86
N THR A 43 11.03 -0.56 12.61
CA THR A 43 9.78 -1.32 12.74
C THR A 43 9.11 -1.52 11.37
N ALA A 44 9.01 -0.48 10.54
CA ALA A 44 8.47 -0.57 9.19
C ALA A 44 9.31 -1.51 8.30
N LEU A 45 10.64 -1.48 8.41
CA LEU A 45 11.53 -2.40 7.70
C LEU A 45 11.28 -3.86 8.11
N VAL A 46 11.19 -4.14 9.42
CA VAL A 46 10.90 -5.48 9.95
C VAL A 46 9.52 -5.96 9.47
N CYS A 47 8.49 -5.12 9.55
CA CYS A 47 7.14 -5.42 9.08
C CYS A 47 7.13 -5.81 7.59
N THR A 48 7.81 -5.02 6.75
CA THR A 48 7.86 -5.23 5.31
C THR A 48 8.65 -6.49 4.95
N THR A 49 9.81 -6.69 5.57
CA THR A 49 10.65 -7.88 5.35
C THR A 49 9.93 -9.15 5.81
N THR A 50 9.29 -9.12 6.97
CA THR A 50 8.50 -10.26 7.48
C THR A 50 7.35 -10.61 6.54
N SER A 51 6.60 -9.62 6.05
CA SER A 51 5.52 -9.83 5.08
C SER A 51 6.03 -10.42 3.77
N PHE A 52 7.17 -9.93 3.29
CA PHE A 52 7.80 -10.46 2.07
C PHE A 52 8.18 -11.94 2.22
N LEU A 53 8.87 -12.27 3.31
CA LEU A 53 9.27 -13.66 3.60
C LEU A 53 8.07 -14.58 3.86
N ALA A 54 6.96 -14.04 4.37
CA ALA A 54 5.73 -14.79 4.60
C ALA A 54 4.90 -15.04 3.33
N THR A 55 5.12 -14.28 2.25
CA THR A 55 4.32 -14.35 1.01
C THR A 55 4.21 -15.77 0.42
N PRO A 56 5.27 -16.62 0.35
CA PRO A 56 5.17 -17.98 -0.15
C PRO A 56 4.28 -18.87 0.74
N PHE A 57 4.28 -18.62 2.05
CA PHE A 57 3.41 -19.34 2.99
C PHE A 57 1.96 -18.92 2.82
N PHE A 58 1.70 -17.63 2.56
CA PHE A 58 0.36 -17.10 2.31
C PHE A 58 -0.30 -17.76 1.11
N SER A 59 0.41 -17.90 -0.01
CA SER A 59 -0.12 -18.57 -1.19
C SER A 59 -0.50 -20.02 -0.90
N THR A 60 0.36 -20.74 -0.20
CA THR A 60 0.10 -22.13 0.21
C THR A 60 -1.10 -22.23 1.16
N LEU A 61 -1.22 -21.29 2.11
CA LEU A 61 -2.31 -21.27 3.08
C LEU A 61 -3.66 -21.04 2.37
N ILE A 62 -3.71 -20.05 1.46
CA ILE A 62 -4.90 -19.68 0.68
C ILE A 62 -5.35 -20.81 -0.24
N ASP A 63 -4.41 -21.56 -0.81
CA ASP A 63 -4.73 -22.67 -1.70
C ASP A 63 -5.26 -23.90 -0.95
N ARG A 64 -4.79 -24.13 0.27
CA ARG A 64 -5.11 -25.35 1.05
C ARG A 64 -6.32 -25.18 1.97
N HIS A 65 -6.62 -23.95 2.40
CA HIS A 65 -7.65 -23.69 3.40
C HIS A 65 -8.82 -22.90 2.84
N SER A 66 -9.92 -22.89 3.58
CA SER A 66 -11.09 -22.07 3.27
C SER A 66 -10.73 -20.59 3.37
N ARG A 67 -10.91 -19.85 2.29
CA ARG A 67 -10.61 -18.42 2.22
C ARG A 67 -11.45 -17.62 3.22
N LYS A 68 -12.73 -18.00 3.43
CA LYS A 68 -13.56 -17.46 4.49
C LYS A 68 -12.95 -17.70 5.87
N ALA A 69 -12.51 -18.93 6.16
CA ALA A 69 -11.90 -19.25 7.45
C ALA A 69 -10.62 -18.44 7.69
N ILE A 70 -9.79 -18.24 6.66
CA ILE A 70 -8.59 -17.40 6.75
C ILE A 70 -8.97 -15.96 7.11
N LEU A 71 -9.96 -15.35 6.43
CA LEU A 71 -10.42 -13.98 6.73
C LEU A 71 -10.95 -13.86 8.16
N VAL A 72 -11.72 -14.84 8.64
CA VAL A 72 -12.23 -14.89 10.02
C VAL A 72 -11.08 -14.97 11.02
N ILE A 73 -10.10 -15.86 10.79
CA ILE A 73 -8.93 -16.01 11.67
C ILE A 73 -8.09 -14.73 11.72
N ILE A 74 -7.86 -14.09 10.57
CA ILE A 74 -7.15 -12.82 10.49
C ILE A 74 -7.81 -11.77 11.37
N GLN A 75 -9.13 -11.60 11.23
CA GLN A 75 -9.87 -10.60 12.01
C GLN A 75 -9.91 -10.94 13.50
N ALA A 76 -10.01 -12.21 13.86
CA ALA A 76 -9.91 -12.64 15.25
C ALA A 76 -8.52 -12.35 15.85
N ILE A 77 -7.43 -12.56 15.09
CA ILE A 77 -6.06 -12.21 15.51
C ILE A 77 -5.94 -10.69 15.70
N GLN A 78 -6.43 -9.88 14.76
CA GLN A 78 -6.40 -8.43 14.88
C GLN A 78 -7.22 -7.93 16.07
N ALA A 79 -8.43 -8.46 16.27
CA ALA A 79 -9.28 -8.13 17.43
C ALA A 79 -8.59 -8.47 18.75
N SER A 80 -7.98 -9.65 18.84
CA SER A 80 -7.25 -10.09 20.03
C SER A 80 -6.02 -9.22 20.30
N THR A 81 -5.27 -8.87 19.25
CA THR A 81 -4.10 -7.99 19.36
C THR A 81 -4.49 -6.60 19.86
N ALA A 82 -5.55 -6.01 19.27
CA ALA A 82 -6.04 -4.70 19.71
C ALA A 82 -6.59 -4.74 21.14
N ALA A 83 -7.29 -5.83 21.53
CA ALA A 83 -7.77 -6.02 22.90
C ALA A 83 -6.60 -6.17 23.91
N LEU A 84 -5.52 -6.86 23.53
CA LEU A 84 -4.31 -6.97 24.38
C LEU A 84 -3.65 -5.60 24.57
N VAL A 85 -3.54 -4.79 23.51
CA VAL A 85 -3.04 -3.42 23.63
C VAL A 85 -3.95 -2.58 24.54
N CYS A 86 -5.26 -2.66 24.36
CA CYS A 86 -6.23 -1.97 25.20
C CYS A 86 -6.05 -2.35 26.70
N ILE A 87 -5.96 -3.63 27.01
CA ILE A 87 -5.75 -4.12 28.39
C ILE A 87 -4.42 -3.63 28.94
N ALA A 88 -3.33 -3.72 28.18
CA ALA A 88 -2.02 -3.28 28.64
C ALA A 88 -2.01 -1.79 28.99
N TYR A 89 -2.61 -0.95 28.15
CA TYR A 89 -2.68 0.49 28.41
C TYR A 89 -3.66 0.86 29.54
N SER A 90 -4.70 0.07 29.78
CA SER A 90 -5.60 0.29 30.92
C SER A 90 -4.98 -0.03 32.27
N PHE A 91 -3.89 -0.81 32.29
CA PHE A 91 -3.10 -1.14 33.49
C PHE A 91 -1.73 -0.45 33.54
N ASP A 92 -1.51 0.58 32.72
CA ASP A 92 -0.24 1.31 32.61
C ASP A 92 0.98 0.41 32.26
N LEU A 93 0.73 -0.71 31.58
CA LEU A 93 1.76 -1.63 31.07
C LEU A 93 2.10 -1.38 29.59
N GLY A 94 1.66 -0.23 29.04
CA GLY A 94 1.93 0.17 27.67
C GLY A 94 3.42 0.37 27.40
N SER A 95 3.87 0.03 26.18
CA SER A 95 5.25 0.28 25.73
C SER A 95 5.32 0.39 24.21
N HIS A 96 6.34 1.12 23.72
CA HIS A 96 6.60 1.20 22.27
C HIS A 96 6.90 -0.17 21.63
N TRP A 97 7.47 -1.12 22.36
CA TRP A 97 7.68 -2.49 21.88
C TRP A 97 6.37 -3.26 21.70
N LEU A 98 5.41 -3.05 22.59
CA LEU A 98 4.07 -3.62 22.46
C LEU A 98 3.37 -3.07 21.19
N LEU A 99 3.47 -1.75 20.98
CA LEU A 99 2.90 -1.09 19.80
C LEU A 99 3.57 -1.55 18.50
N ALA A 100 4.90 -1.67 18.49
CA ALA A 100 5.65 -2.20 17.35
C ALA A 100 5.26 -3.65 17.03
N THR A 101 5.07 -4.49 18.05
CA THR A 101 4.62 -5.87 17.89
C THR A 101 3.19 -5.92 17.35
N ALA A 102 2.29 -5.11 17.87
CA ALA A 102 0.92 -4.99 17.38
C ALA A 102 0.91 -4.52 15.91
N GLN A 103 1.73 -3.53 15.56
CA GLN A 103 1.88 -3.08 14.17
C GLN A 103 2.38 -4.19 13.25
N LEU A 104 3.35 -5.00 13.68
CA LEU A 104 3.83 -6.15 12.92
C LEU A 104 2.69 -7.15 12.64
N VAL A 105 1.91 -7.50 13.67
CA VAL A 105 0.78 -8.43 13.54
C VAL A 105 -0.26 -7.87 12.55
N PHE A 106 -0.64 -6.60 12.69
CA PHE A 106 -1.59 -5.96 11.77
C PHE A 106 -1.03 -5.88 10.34
N TRP A 107 0.23 -5.55 10.17
CA TRP A 107 0.88 -5.45 8.86
C TRP A 107 0.88 -6.79 8.12
N VAL A 108 1.36 -7.84 8.77
CA VAL A 108 1.46 -9.18 8.19
C VAL A 108 0.06 -9.76 7.91
N SER A 109 -0.86 -9.63 8.86
CA SER A 109 -2.23 -10.11 8.71
C SER A 109 -3.02 -9.36 7.63
N SER A 110 -2.84 -8.05 7.50
CA SER A 110 -3.48 -7.24 6.46
C SER A 110 -2.97 -7.60 5.05
N ASN A 111 -1.67 -7.90 4.90
CA ASN A 111 -1.14 -8.40 3.63
C ASN A 111 -1.74 -9.76 3.26
N LEU A 112 -1.87 -10.68 4.22
CA LEU A 112 -2.57 -11.96 4.00
C LEU A 112 -4.05 -11.73 3.68
N ALA A 113 -4.73 -10.82 4.36
CA ALA A 113 -6.12 -10.46 4.10
C ALA A 113 -6.30 -9.92 2.68
N TRP A 114 -5.40 -9.06 2.21
CA TRP A 114 -5.43 -8.51 0.85
C TRP A 114 -5.44 -9.60 -0.21
N VAL A 115 -4.47 -10.52 -0.17
CA VAL A 115 -4.37 -11.61 -1.14
C VAL A 115 -5.56 -12.57 -1.02
N THR A 116 -6.00 -12.86 0.22
CA THR A 116 -7.13 -13.74 0.49
C THR A 116 -8.44 -13.15 -0.02
N ASN A 117 -8.68 -11.84 0.12
CA ASN A 117 -9.87 -11.16 -0.38
C ASN A 117 -9.97 -11.23 -1.90
N ASN A 118 -8.87 -11.03 -2.62
CA ASN A 118 -8.84 -11.17 -4.07
C ASN A 118 -9.21 -12.61 -4.49
N ALA A 119 -8.62 -13.59 -3.83
CA ALA A 119 -8.93 -14.99 -4.06
C ALA A 119 -10.37 -15.36 -3.66
N PHE A 120 -10.89 -14.83 -2.54
CA PHE A 120 -12.27 -15.03 -2.07
C PHE A 120 -13.28 -14.49 -3.08
N THR A 121 -13.02 -13.31 -3.64
CA THR A 121 -13.90 -12.71 -4.67
C THR A 121 -14.03 -13.63 -5.87
N GLN A 122 -12.91 -14.15 -6.39
CA GLN A 122 -12.92 -15.08 -7.52
C GLN A 122 -13.64 -16.40 -7.24
N GLU A 123 -13.66 -16.86 -5.99
CA GLU A 123 -14.29 -18.13 -5.62
C GLU A 123 -15.78 -17.96 -5.29
N ASN A 124 -16.17 -16.85 -4.67
CA ASN A 124 -17.52 -16.63 -4.13
C ASN A 124 -18.47 -15.89 -5.08
N TYR A 125 -17.92 -15.22 -6.11
CA TYR A 125 -18.69 -14.46 -7.08
C TYR A 125 -18.53 -15.04 -8.48
N GLU A 126 -19.44 -14.68 -9.38
CA GLU A 126 -19.38 -15.05 -10.80
C GLU A 126 -18.64 -13.98 -11.60
N SER A 127 -18.11 -14.35 -12.78
CA SER A 127 -17.30 -13.45 -13.60
C SER A 127 -17.98 -12.12 -13.94
N HIS A 128 -19.29 -12.14 -14.15
CA HIS A 128 -20.07 -10.92 -14.43
C HIS A 128 -20.26 -10.00 -13.20
N GLU A 129 -20.08 -10.52 -11.96
CA GLU A 129 -20.15 -9.78 -10.71
C GLU A 129 -18.80 -9.12 -10.36
N TYR A 130 -17.66 -9.59 -10.90
CA TYR A 130 -16.32 -9.19 -10.47
C TYR A 130 -16.09 -7.68 -10.55
N ALA A 131 -16.46 -7.04 -11.65
CA ALA A 131 -16.26 -5.61 -11.83
C ALA A 131 -17.00 -4.78 -10.77
N SER A 132 -18.24 -5.15 -10.49
CA SER A 132 -19.07 -4.48 -9.46
C SER A 132 -18.50 -4.67 -8.06
N ILE A 133 -18.11 -5.90 -7.71
CA ILE A 133 -17.54 -6.20 -6.38
C ILE A 133 -16.19 -5.52 -6.19
N SER A 134 -15.31 -5.55 -7.21
CA SER A 134 -14.04 -4.84 -7.18
C SER A 134 -14.20 -3.33 -7.03
N GLY A 135 -15.21 -2.75 -7.69
CA GLY A 135 -15.56 -1.34 -7.53
C GLY A 135 -15.97 -1.01 -6.09
N TYR A 136 -16.85 -1.81 -5.48
CA TYR A 136 -17.23 -1.60 -4.07
C TYR A 136 -16.06 -1.80 -3.10
N GLN A 137 -15.21 -2.80 -3.35
CA GLN A 137 -14.00 -3.02 -2.55
C GLN A 137 -13.03 -1.83 -2.63
N GLU A 138 -12.86 -1.25 -3.81
CA GLU A 138 -12.01 -0.07 -3.99
C GLU A 138 -12.58 1.16 -3.27
N ILE A 139 -13.89 1.40 -3.36
CA ILE A 139 -14.55 2.49 -2.60
C ILE A 139 -14.34 2.33 -1.10
N ILE A 140 -14.52 1.10 -0.59
CA ILE A 140 -14.31 0.81 0.84
C ILE A 140 -12.85 1.00 1.21
N LEU A 141 -11.91 0.47 0.41
CA LEU A 141 -10.48 0.61 0.65
C LEU A 141 -10.05 2.08 0.72
N GLN A 142 -10.43 2.87 -0.28
CA GLN A 142 -10.09 4.29 -0.31
C GLN A 142 -10.77 5.06 0.82
N GLY A 143 -12.05 4.80 1.06
CA GLY A 143 -12.81 5.44 2.14
C GLY A 143 -12.25 5.12 3.52
N THR A 144 -11.89 3.87 3.80
CA THR A 144 -11.34 3.46 5.10
C THR A 144 -9.89 3.91 5.27
N THR A 145 -9.07 3.88 4.21
CA THR A 145 -7.68 4.36 4.26
C THR A 145 -7.64 5.86 4.54
N LEU A 146 -8.45 6.65 3.83
CA LEU A 146 -8.57 8.08 4.07
C LEU A 146 -9.16 8.39 5.44
N GLY A 147 -10.28 7.73 5.78
CA GLY A 147 -10.97 7.95 7.05
C GLY A 147 -10.12 7.53 8.26
N ALA A 148 -9.54 6.35 8.22
CA ALA A 148 -8.72 5.85 9.33
C ALA A 148 -7.38 6.59 9.42
N GLY A 149 -6.74 6.94 8.28
CA GLY A 149 -5.47 7.66 8.27
C GLY A 149 -5.60 9.09 8.78
N ALA A 150 -6.66 9.80 8.36
CA ALA A 150 -6.87 11.19 8.76
C ALA A 150 -7.51 11.31 10.15
N LEU A 151 -8.65 10.61 10.36
CA LEU A 151 -9.37 10.67 11.63
C LEU A 151 -8.66 9.91 12.73
N GLY A 152 -7.90 8.86 12.40
CA GLY A 152 -7.19 8.04 13.37
C GLY A 152 -6.19 8.84 14.19
N VAL A 153 -5.40 9.70 13.56
CA VAL A 153 -4.44 10.58 14.27
C VAL A 153 -5.17 11.59 15.15
N ILE A 154 -6.22 12.24 14.63
CA ILE A 154 -7.03 13.22 15.39
C ILE A 154 -7.71 12.54 16.60
N LEU A 155 -8.27 11.35 16.39
CA LEU A 155 -8.91 10.60 17.49
C LEU A 155 -7.89 10.20 18.55
N LEU A 156 -6.70 9.82 18.12
CA LEU A 156 -5.63 9.39 19.00
C LEU A 156 -5.09 10.52 19.88
N GLU A 157 -4.99 11.74 19.35
CA GLU A 157 -4.62 12.93 20.12
C GLU A 157 -5.70 13.36 21.13
N ARG A 158 -6.97 13.02 20.88
CA ARG A 158 -8.11 13.35 21.77
C ARG A 158 -8.48 12.23 22.73
N TRP A 159 -8.23 11.00 22.34
CA TRP A 159 -8.48 9.79 23.11
C TRP A 159 -7.15 9.25 23.66
N GLY A 160 -7.21 8.51 24.74
CA GLY A 160 -6.06 7.73 25.18
C GLY A 160 -5.85 6.50 24.28
N MET A 161 -4.68 5.86 24.45
CA MET A 161 -4.35 4.67 23.67
C MET A 161 -5.32 3.50 23.96
N TRP A 162 -5.86 3.42 25.17
CA TRP A 162 -6.78 2.35 25.53
C TRP A 162 -8.12 2.47 24.80
N GLU A 163 -8.73 3.68 24.70
CA GLU A 163 -9.97 3.90 23.96
C GLU A 163 -9.78 3.64 22.47
N PHE A 164 -8.66 4.09 21.94
CA PHE A 164 -8.30 3.88 20.55
C PHE A 164 -8.19 2.39 20.20
N SER A 165 -7.49 1.63 21.06
CA SER A 165 -7.32 0.18 20.88
C SER A 165 -8.64 -0.58 21.09
N LEU A 166 -9.49 -0.13 22.03
CA LEU A 166 -10.83 -0.69 22.23
C LEU A 166 -11.69 -0.52 20.96
N PHE A 167 -11.66 0.67 20.37
CA PHE A 167 -12.39 0.93 19.13
C PHE A 167 -11.91 0.02 17.98
N ALA A 168 -10.60 -0.15 17.83
CA ALA A 168 -10.02 -1.04 16.82
C ALA A 168 -10.38 -2.52 17.09
N ALA A 169 -10.38 -2.96 18.35
CA ALA A 169 -10.79 -4.31 18.75
C ALA A 169 -12.26 -4.58 18.41
N ILE A 170 -13.15 -3.62 18.70
CA ILE A 170 -14.57 -3.70 18.35
C ILE A 170 -14.75 -3.77 16.82
N ALA A 171 -14.05 -2.92 16.06
CA ALA A 171 -14.12 -2.94 14.60
C ALA A 171 -13.68 -4.30 14.02
N SER A 172 -12.53 -4.85 14.45
CA SER A 172 -12.10 -6.19 14.02
C SER A 172 -13.06 -7.30 14.50
N GLY A 173 -13.66 -7.14 15.68
CA GLY A 173 -14.70 -8.06 16.17
C GLY A 173 -15.94 -8.07 15.28
N ILE A 174 -16.43 -6.89 14.88
CA ILE A 174 -17.55 -6.76 13.93
C ILE A 174 -17.16 -7.36 12.57
N ALA A 175 -15.94 -7.11 12.07
CA ALA A 175 -15.45 -7.71 10.84
C ALA A 175 -15.45 -9.24 10.92
N THR A 176 -15.02 -9.81 12.06
CA THR A 176 -15.04 -11.26 12.31
C THR A 176 -16.46 -11.83 12.17
N VAL A 177 -17.43 -11.20 12.83
CA VAL A 177 -18.85 -11.62 12.77
C VAL A 177 -19.41 -11.48 11.36
N ALA A 178 -19.08 -10.38 10.67
CA ALA A 178 -19.54 -10.12 9.31
C ALA A 178 -18.99 -11.16 8.31
N TYR A 179 -17.71 -11.54 8.42
CA TYR A 179 -17.15 -12.62 7.60
C TYR A 179 -17.75 -13.99 7.97
N LEU A 180 -18.01 -14.26 9.26
CA LEU A 180 -18.72 -15.47 9.67
C LEU A 180 -20.13 -15.55 9.08
N ALA A 181 -20.85 -14.44 9.03
CA ALA A 181 -22.18 -14.34 8.45
C ALA A 181 -22.19 -14.39 6.91
N THR A 182 -21.03 -14.24 6.24
CA THR A 182 -20.97 -14.25 4.78
C THR A 182 -21.22 -15.65 4.22
N PRO A 183 -22.24 -15.86 3.36
CA PRO A 183 -22.44 -17.13 2.67
C PRO A 183 -21.26 -17.47 1.77
N TYR A 184 -20.74 -18.68 1.87
CA TYR A 184 -19.56 -19.12 1.13
C TYR A 184 -19.60 -20.62 0.86
N ILE A 185 -19.35 -20.98 -0.39
CA ILE A 185 -19.22 -22.36 -0.84
C ILE A 185 -17.80 -22.57 -1.36
N ARG A 186 -17.04 -23.40 -0.69
CA ARG A 186 -15.68 -23.72 -1.08
C ARG A 186 -15.66 -24.50 -2.40
N LYS A 187 -14.94 -23.99 -3.40
CA LYS A 187 -14.67 -24.72 -4.65
C LYS A 187 -13.34 -25.45 -4.53
N LEU A 188 -13.35 -26.78 -4.64
CA LEU A 188 -12.13 -27.57 -4.63
C LEU A 188 -11.28 -27.25 -5.86
N ARG A 189 -10.01 -26.92 -5.67
CA ARG A 189 -9.06 -26.63 -6.77
C ARG A 189 -7.99 -27.71 -6.81
N LYS A 190 -7.59 -28.09 -8.03
CA LYS A 190 -6.35 -28.86 -8.26
C LYS A 190 -5.18 -27.90 -8.11
N THR A 191 -4.46 -27.98 -7.00
CA THR A 191 -3.31 -27.12 -6.72
C THR A 191 -2.11 -27.62 -7.51
N GLN A 192 -1.61 -26.83 -8.47
CA GLN A 192 -0.27 -27.06 -9.02
C GLN A 192 0.76 -26.59 -8.00
N LYS A 193 1.53 -27.50 -7.45
CA LYS A 193 2.66 -27.21 -6.56
C LYS A 193 3.79 -26.59 -7.39
N ARG A 194 3.88 -25.26 -7.43
CA ARG A 194 5.05 -24.56 -7.96
C ARG A 194 5.87 -24.00 -6.80
N SER A 195 7.19 -24.22 -6.85
CA SER A 195 8.10 -23.67 -5.85
C SER A 195 8.28 -22.15 -6.06
N PHE A 196 8.52 -21.40 -5.00
CA PHE A 196 8.81 -19.97 -5.06
C PHE A 196 10.02 -19.66 -5.95
N THR A 197 11.07 -20.50 -5.87
CA THR A 197 12.26 -20.38 -6.71
C THR A 197 11.95 -20.54 -8.21
N ALA A 198 11.05 -21.46 -8.57
CA ALA A 198 10.62 -21.64 -9.95
C ALA A 198 9.86 -20.40 -10.47
N GLN A 199 9.01 -19.78 -9.64
CA GLN A 199 8.29 -18.55 -10.00
C GLN A 199 9.26 -17.38 -10.20
N LEU A 200 10.28 -17.24 -9.34
CA LEU A 200 11.34 -16.24 -9.46
C LEU A 200 12.13 -16.39 -10.77
N THR A 201 12.61 -17.60 -11.05
CA THR A 201 13.39 -17.89 -12.26
C THR A 201 12.57 -17.61 -13.52
N GLU A 202 11.30 -17.99 -13.51
CA GLU A 202 10.37 -17.76 -14.61
C GLU A 202 10.06 -16.28 -14.81
N SER A 203 9.89 -15.51 -13.73
CA SER A 203 9.76 -14.05 -13.78
C SER A 203 10.99 -13.39 -14.40
N VAL A 204 12.20 -13.78 -13.97
CA VAL A 204 13.45 -13.25 -14.54
C VAL A 204 13.56 -13.53 -16.04
N SER A 205 13.14 -14.70 -16.52
CA SER A 205 13.16 -15.03 -17.95
C SER A 205 12.24 -14.11 -18.77
N ILE A 206 11.04 -13.81 -18.27
CA ILE A 206 10.08 -12.89 -18.93
C ILE A 206 10.68 -11.48 -19.04
N PHE A 207 11.29 -10.96 -17.97
CA PHE A 207 11.92 -9.64 -17.98
C PHE A 207 13.07 -9.52 -18.98
N ARG A 208 13.74 -10.64 -19.31
CA ARG A 208 14.83 -10.69 -20.31
C ARG A 208 14.34 -10.67 -21.75
N VAL A 209 13.09 -11.03 -22.02
CA VAL A 209 12.53 -11.05 -23.40
C VAL A 209 12.35 -9.63 -23.94
N ALA A 210 11.90 -8.69 -23.11
CA ALA A 210 11.69 -7.29 -23.50
C ALA A 210 12.31 -6.34 -22.46
N PRO A 211 13.65 -6.29 -22.35
CA PRO A 211 14.32 -5.63 -21.24
C PRO A 211 14.04 -4.13 -21.17
N ARG A 212 13.92 -3.43 -22.30
CA ARG A 212 13.62 -1.99 -22.36
C ARG A 212 12.20 -1.70 -21.85
N PHE A 213 11.22 -2.47 -22.30
CA PHE A 213 9.83 -2.35 -21.85
C PHE A 213 9.73 -2.55 -20.33
N TYR A 214 10.29 -3.65 -19.83
CA TYR A 214 10.24 -3.93 -18.40
C TYR A 214 11.07 -2.96 -17.56
N ALA A 215 12.21 -2.46 -18.06
CA ALA A 215 12.97 -1.41 -17.40
C ALA A 215 12.12 -0.12 -17.25
N PHE A 216 11.43 0.30 -18.32
CA PHE A 216 10.52 1.44 -18.28
C PHE A 216 9.39 1.24 -17.26
N ILE A 217 8.77 0.06 -17.24
CA ILE A 217 7.74 -0.30 -16.26
C ILE A 217 8.29 -0.28 -14.83
N MET A 218 9.47 -0.86 -14.58
CA MET A 218 10.12 -0.88 -13.27
C MET A 218 10.44 0.53 -12.77
N LEU A 219 10.96 1.41 -13.63
CA LEU A 219 11.19 2.81 -13.29
C LEU A 219 9.89 3.53 -12.91
N SER A 220 8.81 3.30 -13.66
CA SER A 220 7.49 3.81 -13.31
C SER A 220 6.97 3.25 -11.98
N CYS A 221 7.30 1.99 -11.65
CA CYS A 221 6.90 1.37 -10.38
C CYS A 221 7.51 2.05 -9.15
N LEU A 222 8.61 2.80 -9.28
CA LEU A 222 9.23 3.53 -8.16
C LEU A 222 8.28 4.52 -7.47
N SER A 223 7.22 4.94 -8.15
CA SER A 223 6.19 5.78 -7.55
C SER A 223 5.53 5.16 -6.29
N TYR A 224 5.44 3.83 -6.21
CA TYR A 224 4.89 3.14 -5.04
C TYR A 224 5.85 3.10 -3.84
N PRO A 225 7.12 2.65 -3.96
CA PRO A 225 8.11 2.80 -2.88
C PRO A 225 8.26 4.24 -2.39
N ILE A 226 8.21 5.23 -3.26
CA ILE A 226 8.26 6.64 -2.86
C ILE A 226 7.03 7.04 -2.04
N LEU A 227 5.83 6.58 -2.42
CA LEU A 227 4.63 6.80 -1.62
C LEU A 227 4.78 6.22 -0.21
N THR A 228 5.25 4.98 -0.10
CA THR A 228 5.43 4.32 1.20
C THR A 228 6.58 4.93 2.01
N PHE A 229 7.62 5.42 1.33
CA PHE A 229 8.70 6.20 1.92
C PHE A 229 8.17 7.49 2.56
N LEU A 230 7.41 8.30 1.82
CA LEU A 230 6.79 9.51 2.34
C LEU A 230 5.81 9.22 3.49
N GLY A 231 5.06 8.12 3.41
CA GLY A 231 4.17 7.69 4.48
C GLY A 231 4.87 7.37 5.81
N LYS A 232 6.20 7.23 5.83
CA LYS A 232 7.02 7.08 7.04
C LYS A 232 7.89 8.30 7.30
N LEU A 233 8.44 8.91 6.27
CA LEU A 233 9.30 10.10 6.39
C LEU A 233 8.53 11.29 6.98
N VAL A 234 7.32 11.56 6.46
CA VAL A 234 6.54 12.75 6.87
C VAL A 234 6.15 12.71 8.35
N PRO A 235 5.59 11.61 8.90
CA PRO A 235 5.31 11.53 10.33
C PRO A 235 6.56 11.72 11.20
N ILE A 236 7.69 11.12 10.82
CA ILE A 236 8.97 11.25 11.54
C ILE A 236 9.44 12.69 11.51
N TRP A 237 9.49 13.31 10.33
CA TRP A 237 9.89 14.71 10.19
C TRP A 237 8.95 15.65 10.97
N PHE A 238 7.63 15.42 10.96
CA PHE A 238 6.68 16.22 11.74
C PHE A 238 6.93 16.09 13.25
N ALA A 239 7.19 14.87 13.74
CA ALA A 239 7.52 14.66 15.15
C ALA A 239 8.82 15.35 15.55
N GLU A 240 9.89 15.21 14.75
CA GLU A 240 11.19 15.87 14.99
C GLU A 240 11.06 17.41 14.95
N ALA A 241 10.21 17.94 14.07
CA ALA A 241 9.96 19.38 13.94
C ALA A 241 8.91 19.94 14.93
N GLY A 242 8.31 19.10 15.78
CA GLY A 242 7.25 19.50 16.73
C GLY A 242 5.95 19.93 16.04
N ILE A 243 5.67 19.43 14.82
CA ILE A 243 4.48 19.77 14.05
C ILE A 243 3.32 18.86 14.51
N SER A 244 2.13 19.44 14.72
CA SER A 244 0.96 18.74 15.25
C SER A 244 0.41 17.66 14.31
N GLY A 245 -0.27 16.67 14.89
CA GLY A 245 -0.95 15.60 14.15
C GLY A 245 -2.06 16.09 13.22
N ASP A 246 -2.64 17.28 13.44
CA ASP A 246 -3.59 17.89 12.50
C ASP A 246 -2.99 18.07 11.11
N TRP A 247 -1.70 18.44 11.04
CA TRP A 247 -0.99 18.55 9.77
C TRP A 247 -0.73 17.20 9.12
N LEU A 248 -0.50 16.15 9.92
CA LEU A 248 -0.38 14.78 9.39
C LEU A 248 -1.73 14.28 8.84
N ALA A 249 -2.84 14.61 9.52
CA ALA A 249 -4.18 14.34 9.01
C ALA A 249 -4.44 15.09 7.70
N ALA A 250 -4.09 16.39 7.64
CA ALA A 250 -4.20 17.21 6.43
C ALA A 250 -3.36 16.64 5.27
N TYR A 251 -2.14 16.16 5.54
CA TYR A 251 -1.29 15.47 4.58
C TYR A 251 -1.97 14.23 3.99
N ASN A 252 -2.51 13.36 4.83
CA ASN A 252 -3.19 12.14 4.39
C ASN A 252 -4.46 12.45 3.58
N ILE A 253 -5.26 13.43 4.02
CA ILE A 253 -6.46 13.91 3.29
C ILE A 253 -6.06 14.44 1.93
N SER A 254 -5.03 15.28 1.87
CA SER A 254 -4.55 15.91 0.63
C SER A 254 -4.11 14.87 -0.40
N PHE A 255 -3.32 13.86 0.03
CA PHE A 255 -2.95 12.75 -0.83
C PHE A 255 -4.17 12.01 -1.39
N GLY A 256 -5.13 11.71 -0.53
CA GLY A 256 -6.34 11.01 -0.92
C GLY A 256 -7.23 11.80 -1.87
N LEU A 257 -7.40 13.10 -1.63
CA LEU A 257 -8.13 14.00 -2.55
C LEU A 257 -7.46 14.05 -3.92
N GLY A 258 -6.12 14.20 -3.97
CA GLY A 258 -5.37 14.17 -5.21
C GLY A 258 -5.60 12.88 -6.00
N SER A 259 -5.50 11.74 -5.32
CA SER A 259 -5.77 10.41 -5.93
C SER A 259 -7.22 10.25 -6.39
N LEU A 260 -8.18 10.79 -5.65
CA LEU A 260 -9.60 10.77 -6.00
C LEU A 260 -9.88 11.59 -7.27
N PHE A 261 -9.30 12.79 -7.39
CA PHE A 261 -9.44 13.63 -8.58
C PHE A 261 -8.95 12.92 -9.85
N THR A 262 -7.92 12.08 -9.73
CA THR A 262 -7.48 11.25 -10.87
C THR A 262 -8.61 10.37 -11.39
N GLY A 263 -9.42 9.78 -10.52
CA GLY A 263 -10.54 8.92 -10.92
C GLY A 263 -11.53 9.60 -11.88
N PHE A 264 -11.78 10.89 -11.71
CA PHE A 264 -12.69 11.65 -12.59
C PHE A 264 -12.06 12.01 -13.94
N LEU A 265 -10.74 12.18 -14.01
CA LEU A 265 -10.05 12.69 -15.18
C LEU A 265 -9.35 11.61 -16.01
N VAL A 266 -9.02 10.47 -15.40
CA VAL A 266 -8.16 9.44 -16.00
C VAL A 266 -8.65 8.93 -17.35
N SER A 267 -9.95 8.68 -17.52
CA SER A 267 -10.51 8.19 -18.79
C SER A 267 -10.40 9.22 -19.92
N ARG A 268 -10.41 10.52 -19.60
CA ARG A 268 -10.21 11.59 -20.58
C ARG A 268 -8.72 11.71 -20.95
N VAL A 269 -7.84 11.65 -19.97
CA VAL A 269 -6.38 11.73 -20.17
C VAL A 269 -5.88 10.52 -20.97
N LEU A 270 -6.31 9.30 -20.65
CA LEU A 270 -5.93 8.08 -21.36
C LEU A 270 -6.40 8.02 -22.82
N ARG A 271 -7.44 8.80 -23.18
CA ARG A 271 -7.87 8.93 -24.58
C ARG A 271 -7.04 9.91 -25.40
N GLN A 272 -6.38 10.88 -24.74
CA GLN A 272 -5.64 11.96 -25.41
C GLN A 272 -4.14 11.69 -25.48
N PHE A 273 -3.59 10.95 -24.53
CA PHE A 273 -2.15 10.74 -24.42
C PHE A 273 -1.81 9.25 -24.35
N SER A 274 -0.64 8.88 -24.88
CA SER A 274 -0.12 7.51 -24.76
C SER A 274 0.18 7.15 -23.32
N HIS A 275 0.10 5.86 -22.98
CA HIS A 275 0.41 5.37 -21.62
C HIS A 275 1.85 5.73 -21.22
N GLN A 276 2.81 5.63 -22.17
CA GLN A 276 4.22 5.99 -21.95
C GLN A 276 4.37 7.47 -21.56
N ALA A 277 3.75 8.35 -22.34
CA ALA A 277 3.79 9.79 -22.09
C ALA A 277 3.21 10.14 -20.72
N ILE A 278 2.04 9.59 -20.39
CA ILE A 278 1.40 9.80 -19.08
C ILE A 278 2.31 9.38 -17.95
N MET A 279 2.89 8.18 -18.03
CA MET A 279 3.78 7.68 -16.96
C MET A 279 5.03 8.54 -16.84
N GLN A 280 5.67 8.89 -17.94
CA GLN A 280 6.87 9.69 -17.98
C GLN A 280 6.65 11.11 -17.43
N TYR A 281 5.63 11.83 -17.93
CA TYR A 281 5.33 13.19 -17.45
C TYR A 281 4.86 13.18 -15.99
N SER A 282 4.09 12.17 -15.58
CA SER A 282 3.72 12.03 -14.17
C SER A 282 4.95 11.90 -13.27
N MET A 283 5.98 11.15 -13.67
CA MET A 283 7.20 11.01 -12.89
C MET A 283 7.99 12.33 -12.80
N PHE A 284 8.08 13.12 -13.88
CA PHE A 284 8.69 14.44 -13.84
C PHE A 284 7.94 15.40 -12.88
N ILE A 285 6.61 15.39 -12.94
CA ILE A 285 5.80 16.25 -12.06
C ILE A 285 5.90 15.78 -10.61
N VAL A 286 5.90 14.47 -10.36
CA VAL A 286 6.13 13.90 -9.02
C VAL A 286 7.49 14.34 -8.47
N ALA A 287 8.55 14.29 -9.28
CA ALA A 287 9.87 14.81 -8.87
C ALA A 287 9.81 16.30 -8.50
N SER A 288 9.11 17.11 -9.30
CA SER A 288 8.93 18.55 -9.03
C SER A 288 8.16 18.80 -7.72
N MET A 289 7.11 18.00 -7.42
CA MET A 289 6.38 18.09 -6.16
C MET A 289 7.28 17.75 -4.97
N LEU A 290 8.10 16.71 -5.09
CA LEU A 290 9.07 16.32 -4.04
C LEU A 290 10.14 17.39 -3.81
N PHE A 291 10.64 18.04 -4.87
CA PHE A 291 11.52 19.22 -4.71
C PHE A 291 10.80 20.37 -4.01
N GLY A 292 9.52 20.61 -4.35
CA GLY A 292 8.70 21.61 -3.64
C GLY A 292 8.60 21.32 -2.15
N MET A 293 8.35 20.04 -1.78
CA MET A 293 8.32 19.62 -0.36
C MET A 293 9.68 19.82 0.32
N ALA A 294 10.79 19.63 -0.40
CA ALA A 294 12.14 19.80 0.13
C ALA A 294 12.54 21.27 0.35
N LEU A 295 12.04 22.19 -0.49
CA LEU A 295 12.43 23.60 -0.47
C LEU A 295 11.73 24.43 0.62
N TYR A 296 10.51 24.02 1.00
CA TYR A 296 9.70 24.81 1.94
C TYR A 296 9.57 24.10 3.29
N ASP A 297 9.87 24.81 4.38
CA ASP A 297 9.77 24.30 5.76
C ASP A 297 8.34 24.32 6.34
N SER A 298 7.38 24.86 5.60
CA SER A 298 6.01 24.99 6.09
C SER A 298 5.17 23.75 5.80
N PRO A 299 4.46 23.20 6.81
CA PRO A 299 3.54 22.09 6.63
C PRO A 299 2.47 22.37 5.56
N LEU A 300 2.05 23.64 5.42
CA LEU A 300 1.07 24.03 4.40
C LEU A 300 1.54 23.71 2.98
N TYR A 301 2.78 24.07 2.64
CA TYR A 301 3.32 23.77 1.31
C TYR A 301 3.48 22.27 1.09
N LEU A 302 3.90 21.51 2.12
CA LEU A 302 3.97 20.07 2.04
C LEU A 302 2.59 19.47 1.71
N VAL A 303 1.52 19.91 2.38
CA VAL A 303 0.14 19.49 2.12
C VAL A 303 -0.30 19.84 0.69
N LEU A 304 0.00 21.06 0.22
CA LEU A 304 -0.33 21.50 -1.15
C LEU A 304 0.39 20.66 -2.22
N PHE A 305 1.69 20.42 -2.06
CA PHE A 305 2.44 19.57 -3.00
C PHE A 305 1.97 18.12 -2.94
N THR A 306 1.53 17.63 -1.78
CA THR A 306 0.99 16.28 -1.62
C THR A 306 -0.30 16.07 -2.43
N LEU A 307 -1.12 17.10 -2.61
CA LEU A 307 -2.31 17.02 -3.48
C LEU A 307 -1.90 16.67 -4.93
N GLY A 308 -0.94 17.40 -5.47
CA GLY A 308 -0.39 17.15 -6.82
C GLY A 308 0.30 15.78 -6.89
N PHE A 309 1.11 15.44 -5.87
CA PHE A 309 1.75 14.14 -5.76
C PHE A 309 0.73 13.00 -5.81
N GLY A 310 -0.35 13.07 -5.03
CA GLY A 310 -1.42 12.06 -5.01
C GLY A 310 -2.07 11.89 -6.39
N PHE A 311 -2.37 12.99 -7.07
CA PHE A 311 -2.96 12.98 -8.41
C PHE A 311 -2.05 12.28 -9.44
N PHE A 312 -0.81 12.73 -9.58
CA PHE A 312 0.10 12.20 -10.60
C PHE A 312 0.61 10.81 -10.28
N ASN A 313 0.75 10.45 -8.99
CA ASN A 313 1.07 9.09 -8.57
C ASN A 313 -0.05 8.11 -8.95
N ALA A 314 -1.31 8.46 -8.72
CA ALA A 314 -2.45 7.65 -9.12
C ALA A 314 -2.56 7.53 -10.64
N LEU A 315 -2.36 8.63 -11.36
CA LEU A 315 -2.39 8.68 -12.83
C LEU A 315 -1.31 7.77 -13.43
N ASN A 316 -0.07 7.84 -12.92
CA ASN A 316 1.03 6.94 -13.31
C ASN A 316 0.67 5.47 -13.08
N ARG A 317 0.14 5.13 -11.91
CA ARG A 317 -0.26 3.77 -11.55
C ARG A 317 -1.33 3.22 -12.50
N ILE A 318 -2.37 4.02 -12.79
CA ILE A 318 -3.47 3.59 -13.65
C ILE A 318 -3.00 3.42 -15.10
N ALA A 319 -2.19 4.35 -15.62
CA ALA A 319 -1.62 4.26 -16.95
C ALA A 319 -0.75 2.99 -17.10
N ARG A 320 0.12 2.72 -16.11
CA ARG A 320 0.95 1.51 -16.07
C ARG A 320 0.11 0.24 -16.07
N THR A 321 -0.89 0.16 -15.21
CA THR A 321 -1.76 -1.00 -15.10
C THR A 321 -2.49 -1.27 -16.41
N ASN A 322 -3.04 -0.23 -17.04
CA ASN A 322 -3.71 -0.34 -18.32
C ASN A 322 -2.74 -0.78 -19.44
N TRP A 323 -1.56 -0.19 -19.50
CA TRP A 323 -0.58 -0.60 -20.52
C TRP A 323 -0.16 -2.06 -20.36
N LEU A 324 0.09 -2.51 -19.12
CA LEU A 324 0.38 -3.91 -18.86
C LEU A 324 -0.80 -4.84 -19.22
N HIS A 325 -2.05 -4.39 -19.06
CA HIS A 325 -3.22 -5.18 -19.48
C HIS A 325 -3.29 -5.37 -21.01
N HIS A 326 -2.85 -4.39 -21.77
CA HIS A 326 -2.85 -4.47 -23.23
C HIS A 326 -1.63 -5.16 -23.83
N THR A 327 -0.50 -5.20 -23.09
CA THR A 327 0.78 -5.66 -23.64
C THR A 327 1.20 -7.04 -23.13
N VAL A 328 0.81 -7.40 -21.90
CA VAL A 328 1.22 -8.65 -21.28
C VAL A 328 0.10 -9.68 -21.35
N GLU A 329 0.41 -10.87 -21.88
CA GLU A 329 -0.53 -11.97 -21.91
C GLU A 329 -1.07 -12.35 -20.52
N VAL A 330 -2.35 -12.71 -20.46
CA VAL A 330 -3.02 -13.12 -19.22
C VAL A 330 -2.30 -14.26 -18.52
N SER A 331 -1.71 -15.19 -19.30
CA SER A 331 -0.92 -16.34 -18.80
C SER A 331 0.37 -15.94 -18.08
N GLN A 332 0.95 -14.79 -18.44
CA GLN A 332 2.22 -14.27 -17.90
C GLN A 332 2.00 -13.18 -16.87
N ARG A 333 0.79 -12.62 -16.77
CA ARG A 333 0.48 -11.45 -15.97
C ARG A 333 0.87 -11.61 -14.49
N GLY A 334 0.50 -12.74 -13.88
CA GLY A 334 0.82 -13.01 -12.47
C GLY A 334 2.33 -13.04 -12.19
N ARG A 335 3.13 -13.46 -13.16
CA ARG A 335 4.60 -13.51 -13.06
C ARG A 335 5.22 -12.12 -13.16
N VAL A 336 4.71 -11.32 -14.10
CA VAL A 336 5.14 -9.91 -14.25
C VAL A 336 4.79 -9.13 -13.00
N ASP A 337 3.55 -9.21 -12.53
CA ASP A 337 3.11 -8.52 -11.31
C ASP A 337 3.93 -8.99 -10.09
N GLY A 338 4.21 -10.30 -9.96
CA GLY A 338 5.08 -10.85 -8.91
C GLY A 338 6.50 -10.27 -8.95
N GLY A 339 7.11 -10.16 -10.12
CA GLY A 339 8.44 -9.56 -10.31
C GLY A 339 8.46 -8.06 -9.95
N LEU A 340 7.41 -7.32 -10.34
CA LEU A 340 7.27 -5.90 -9.99
C LEU A 340 7.06 -5.67 -8.50
N VAL A 341 6.30 -6.56 -7.83
CA VAL A 341 6.14 -6.53 -6.37
C VAL A 341 7.46 -6.78 -5.67
N LEU A 342 8.23 -7.79 -6.11
CA LEU A 342 9.57 -8.06 -5.58
C LEU A 342 10.49 -6.85 -5.68
N PHE A 343 10.57 -6.23 -6.85
CA PHE A 343 11.34 -5.02 -7.08
C PHE A 343 10.89 -3.89 -6.15
N SER A 344 9.59 -3.63 -6.09
CA SER A 344 9.03 -2.56 -5.24
C SER A 344 9.32 -2.80 -3.76
N THR A 345 9.20 -4.05 -3.28
CA THR A 345 9.48 -4.40 -1.88
C THR A 345 10.96 -4.24 -1.53
N LEU A 346 11.87 -4.59 -2.45
CA LEU A 346 13.30 -4.37 -2.26
C LEU A 346 13.61 -2.87 -2.12
N VAL A 347 13.11 -2.03 -3.04
CA VAL A 347 13.28 -0.58 -2.98
C VAL A 347 12.66 0.01 -1.72
N GLN A 348 11.49 -0.49 -1.31
CA GLN A 348 10.81 -0.08 -0.07
C GLN A 348 11.65 -0.41 1.17
N SER A 349 12.25 -1.59 1.23
CA SER A 349 13.12 -1.99 2.35
C SER A 349 14.37 -1.08 2.44
N LEU A 350 15.01 -0.79 1.29
CA LEU A 350 16.12 0.17 1.23
C LEU A 350 15.69 1.58 1.67
N SER A 351 14.48 1.99 1.29
CA SER A 351 13.91 3.28 1.68
C SER A 351 13.73 3.41 3.19
N TYR A 352 13.27 2.37 3.87
CA TYR A 352 13.10 2.39 5.32
C TYR A 352 14.44 2.38 6.05
N THR A 353 15.44 1.66 5.55
CA THR A 353 16.81 1.74 6.04
C THR A 353 17.36 3.17 5.90
N LEU A 354 17.12 3.82 4.75
CA LEU A 354 17.51 5.21 4.54
C LEU A 354 16.84 6.14 5.56
N ILE A 355 15.54 6.00 5.82
CA ILE A 355 14.83 6.82 6.83
C ILE A 355 15.46 6.62 8.21
N ALA A 356 15.76 5.36 8.60
CA ALA A 356 16.38 5.07 9.89
C ALA A 356 17.72 5.79 10.04
N VAL A 357 18.54 5.81 8.99
CA VAL A 357 19.82 6.53 8.98
C VAL A 357 19.60 8.04 9.06
N LEU A 358 18.70 8.60 8.26
CA LEU A 358 18.42 10.03 8.24
C LEU A 358 17.89 10.53 9.59
N SER A 359 16.99 9.77 10.22
CA SER A 359 16.44 10.09 11.55
C SER A 359 17.51 9.96 12.66
N HIS A 360 18.39 8.95 12.57
CA HIS A 360 19.47 8.79 13.55
C HIS A 360 20.43 9.99 13.58
N TYR A 361 20.62 10.68 12.46
CA TYR A 361 21.47 11.86 12.34
C TYR A 361 20.71 13.18 12.36
N ASP A 362 19.40 13.18 12.68
CA ASP A 362 18.54 14.38 12.71
C ASP A 362 18.52 15.17 11.38
N ILE A 363 18.65 14.47 10.27
CA ILE A 363 18.65 15.05 8.92
C ILE A 363 17.51 14.52 8.04
N THR A 364 16.39 14.17 8.65
CA THR A 364 15.23 13.53 8.00
C THR A 364 14.71 14.32 6.79
N ARG A 365 14.80 15.65 6.83
CA ARG A 365 14.43 16.53 5.72
C ARG A 365 15.15 16.22 4.41
N TRP A 366 16.39 15.76 4.45
CA TRP A 366 17.13 15.35 3.26
C TRP A 366 16.47 14.18 2.51
N GLY A 367 15.60 13.44 3.19
CA GLY A 367 14.81 12.39 2.58
C GLY A 367 13.96 12.87 1.41
N PHE A 368 13.39 14.09 1.48
CA PHE A 368 12.62 14.69 0.38
C PHE A 368 13.51 14.96 -0.84
N VAL A 369 14.71 15.51 -0.61
CA VAL A 369 15.69 15.78 -1.68
C VAL A 369 16.12 14.50 -2.36
N ILE A 370 16.49 13.48 -1.56
CA ILE A 370 16.92 12.16 -2.07
C ILE A 370 15.80 11.53 -2.91
N ALA A 371 14.56 11.53 -2.39
CA ALA A 371 13.41 11.03 -3.12
C ALA A 371 13.19 11.78 -4.44
N ALA A 372 13.26 13.12 -4.41
CA ALA A 372 13.11 13.97 -5.59
C ALA A 372 14.16 13.65 -6.66
N VAL A 373 15.43 13.54 -6.27
CA VAL A 373 16.54 13.21 -7.18
C VAL A 373 16.36 11.80 -7.77
N LEU A 374 16.01 10.80 -6.95
CA LEU A 374 15.79 9.44 -7.42
C LEU A 374 14.64 9.36 -8.44
N VAL A 375 13.52 10.04 -8.18
CA VAL A 375 12.38 10.08 -9.11
C VAL A 375 12.73 10.85 -10.37
N LEU A 376 13.50 11.95 -10.27
CA LEU A 376 13.97 12.70 -11.43
C LEU A 376 14.88 11.85 -12.32
N VAL A 377 15.85 11.15 -11.71
CA VAL A 377 16.73 10.22 -12.45
C VAL A 377 15.90 9.13 -13.14
N ALA A 378 14.92 8.55 -12.45
CA ALA A 378 14.02 7.57 -13.06
C ALA A 378 13.24 8.17 -14.25
N ALA A 379 12.71 9.39 -14.11
CA ALA A 379 11.98 10.07 -15.19
C ALA A 379 12.89 10.36 -16.40
N VAL A 380 14.13 10.78 -16.17
CA VAL A 380 15.13 11.00 -17.24
C VAL A 380 15.49 9.68 -17.92
N LEU A 381 15.73 8.60 -17.16
CA LEU A 381 15.99 7.28 -17.74
C LEU A 381 14.80 6.78 -18.57
N MET A 382 13.57 6.99 -18.09
CA MET A 382 12.37 6.68 -18.87
C MET A 382 12.32 7.46 -20.18
N ASN A 383 12.73 8.74 -20.16
CA ASN A 383 12.82 9.55 -21.38
C ASN A 383 13.84 8.98 -22.38
N VAL A 384 15.02 8.59 -21.90
CA VAL A 384 16.06 7.97 -22.73
C VAL A 384 15.60 6.64 -23.33
N LEU A 385 14.91 5.80 -22.53
CA LEU A 385 14.35 4.55 -23.02
C LEU A 385 13.26 4.75 -24.08
N ASN A 386 12.47 5.82 -23.96
CA ASN A 386 11.39 6.14 -24.88
C ASN A 386 11.90 6.81 -26.17
N SER A 387 12.97 7.59 -26.13
CA SER A 387 13.52 8.31 -27.29
C SER A 387 14.35 7.41 -28.23
N ASN A 388 14.93 6.33 -27.71
CA ASN A 388 15.83 5.49 -28.47
C ASN A 388 15.19 4.41 -29.34
N ASP A 389 13.85 4.26 -29.31
CA ASP A 389 13.09 3.52 -30.33
C ASP A 389 11.59 3.62 -30.08
N GLN A 390 10.82 3.63 -31.16
CA GLN A 390 9.53 2.98 -31.23
C GLN A 390 9.68 1.61 -30.53
N PHE A 391 9.07 1.46 -29.34
CA PHE A 391 9.00 0.16 -28.64
C PHE A 391 8.60 -0.88 -29.68
N ASP A 392 9.53 -1.78 -29.98
CA ASP A 392 9.49 -2.71 -31.09
C ASP A 392 8.08 -3.36 -31.11
N GLN A 393 7.30 -3.09 -32.15
CA GLN A 393 5.95 -3.65 -32.36
C GLN A 393 5.98 -5.18 -32.43
N ARG A 394 7.15 -5.79 -32.34
CA ARG A 394 7.39 -7.23 -32.34
C ARG A 394 7.12 -7.94 -30.98
N ALA A 395 6.79 -7.20 -29.91
CA ALA A 395 6.38 -7.82 -28.65
C ALA A 395 4.91 -8.28 -28.65
N VAL A 396 4.16 -8.00 -29.71
CA VAL A 396 2.80 -8.50 -29.92
C VAL A 396 2.85 -9.54 -31.02
N PRO A 397 2.67 -10.84 -30.75
CA PRO A 397 2.34 -11.79 -31.79
C PRO A 397 1.02 -11.36 -32.41
N GLN A 398 1.05 -10.88 -33.65
CA GLN A 398 -0.16 -10.74 -34.46
C GLN A 398 -0.69 -12.17 -34.69
N SER A 399 -1.74 -12.54 -33.97
CA SER A 399 -2.58 -13.70 -34.25
C SER A 399 -3.88 -13.27 -34.86
#